data_b55ae12c9a8e102d6575c06e60ff4928
#
_entry.id   b55ae12c9a8e102d6575c06e60ff4928
#
_cell.length_a   1.000
_cell.length_b   1.000
_cell.length_c   1.000
_cell.angle_alpha   90.00
_cell.angle_beta   90.00
_cell.angle_gamma   90.00
#
_symmetry.space_group_name_H-M   'P 1'
#
loop_
_entity.id
_entity.type
_entity.pdbx_description
1 polymer ?
#
loop_
_entity_poly.entity_id
_entity_poly.type
_entity_poly.pdbx_seq_one_letter_code
_entity_poly.pdbx_strand_id
1 'polypeptide(L)'
;MKMKILTISVFSILLLSSMIFSNYKHVNRSVYINVNSIVNDSLTLITKDSVFNFLKKKNAIKDSMLTLDVDLNKIENELKNIDYLKMSNAFYGINSPVVIQISERSPVIEIKNENFYLDNEGIIISKSKINSPKVIAFFGNLDSLNNKKIARLGNTIMSDDFFKNHFNYVFSDSLEIYIKPKLYDYVIEFGLLDNIESKLTNYKLFYAAKSESNSIKEAEKINLKFTNQVIVQKK
;
A
#
# COMPACT_ATOMS: atom_id res chain seq x y z
N MET A 1 -48.08 -35.50 -33.87
CA MET A 1 -47.60 -35.38 -32.48
C MET A 1 -46.27 -36.10 -32.28
N LYS A 2 -46.13 -37.39 -32.66
CA LYS A 2 -44.88 -38.17 -32.50
C LYS A 2 -43.65 -37.58 -33.17
N MET A 3 -43.79 -36.98 -34.39
CA MET A 3 -42.67 -36.33 -35.12
C MET A 3 -42.14 -35.07 -34.44
N LYS A 4 -43.01 -34.26 -33.81
CA LYS A 4 -42.60 -33.05 -33.05
C LYS A 4 -41.86 -33.44 -31.76
N ILE A 5 -42.26 -34.52 -31.11
CA ILE A 5 -41.57 -35.04 -29.89
C ILE A 5 -40.18 -35.58 -30.26
N LEU A 6 -40.04 -36.26 -31.40
CA LEU A 6 -38.78 -36.78 -31.88
C LEU A 6 -37.79 -35.62 -32.22
N THR A 7 -38.28 -34.57 -32.91
CA THR A 7 -37.44 -33.43 -33.23
C THR A 7 -36.96 -32.69 -31.96
N ILE A 8 -37.82 -32.52 -30.96
CA ILE A 8 -37.45 -31.89 -29.67
C ILE A 8 -36.41 -32.73 -28.92
N SER A 9 -36.60 -34.07 -28.90
CA SER A 9 -35.61 -34.92 -28.23
C SER A 9 -34.24 -34.94 -28.89
N VAL A 10 -34.21 -34.96 -30.24
CA VAL A 10 -32.93 -34.87 -30.97
C VAL A 10 -32.24 -33.52 -30.71
N PHE A 11 -32.99 -32.42 -30.71
CA PHE A 11 -32.44 -31.09 -30.41
C PHE A 11 -31.91 -31.00 -28.97
N SER A 12 -32.62 -31.55 -28.00
CA SER A 12 -32.16 -31.60 -26.60
C SER A 12 -30.87 -32.40 -26.44
N ILE A 13 -30.74 -33.55 -27.12
CA ILE A 13 -29.52 -34.35 -27.11
C ILE A 13 -28.35 -33.60 -27.72
N LEU A 14 -28.56 -32.87 -28.83
CA LEU A 14 -27.53 -32.03 -29.45
C LEU A 14 -27.07 -30.90 -28.51
N LEU A 15 -28.01 -30.25 -27.82
CA LEU A 15 -27.66 -29.23 -26.84
C LEU A 15 -26.84 -29.80 -25.68
N LEU A 16 -27.28 -30.91 -25.11
CA LEU A 16 -26.55 -31.56 -24.02
C LEU A 16 -25.17 -32.02 -24.45
N SER A 17 -25.04 -32.60 -25.65
CA SER A 17 -23.73 -33.03 -26.17
C SER A 17 -22.80 -31.83 -26.43
N SER A 18 -23.32 -30.72 -26.93
CA SER A 18 -22.53 -29.50 -27.12
C SER A 18 -22.06 -28.89 -25.80
N MET A 19 -22.91 -28.90 -24.77
CA MET A 19 -22.51 -28.46 -23.41
C MET A 19 -21.44 -29.36 -22.80
N ILE A 20 -21.58 -30.67 -22.90
CA ILE A 20 -20.57 -31.62 -22.41
C ILE A 20 -19.24 -31.44 -23.16
N PHE A 21 -19.29 -31.33 -24.49
CA PHE A 21 -18.10 -31.13 -25.31
C PHE A 21 -17.42 -29.78 -25.01
N SER A 22 -18.19 -28.71 -24.86
CA SER A 22 -17.67 -27.39 -24.47
C SER A 22 -16.97 -27.44 -23.11
N ASN A 23 -17.61 -28.06 -22.13
CA ASN A 23 -17.05 -28.22 -20.79
C ASN A 23 -15.76 -29.07 -20.82
N TYR A 24 -15.78 -30.19 -21.54
CA TYR A 24 -14.60 -31.03 -21.72
C TYR A 24 -13.41 -30.27 -22.35
N LYS A 25 -13.67 -29.49 -23.40
CA LYS A 25 -12.65 -28.65 -24.04
C LYS A 25 -12.11 -27.55 -23.10
N HIS A 26 -13.00 -26.96 -22.32
CA HIS A 26 -12.61 -25.91 -21.35
C HIS A 26 -11.71 -26.47 -20.25
N VAL A 27 -12.12 -27.58 -19.64
CA VAL A 27 -11.39 -28.21 -18.52
C VAL A 27 -10.01 -28.73 -18.93
N ASN A 28 -9.90 -29.33 -20.12
CA ASN A 28 -8.64 -29.88 -20.64
C ASN A 28 -7.77 -28.86 -21.41
N ARG A 29 -8.12 -27.58 -21.41
CA ARG A 29 -7.32 -26.55 -22.04
C ARG A 29 -6.04 -26.29 -21.25
N SER A 30 -4.91 -26.30 -21.94
CA SER A 30 -3.64 -25.85 -21.34
C SER A 30 -3.65 -24.33 -21.11
N VAL A 31 -3.23 -23.93 -19.93
CA VAL A 31 -3.12 -22.55 -19.49
C VAL A 31 -1.65 -22.23 -19.33
N TYR A 32 -1.18 -21.17 -20.00
CA TYR A 32 0.15 -20.65 -19.84
C TYR A 32 0.10 -19.44 -18.92
N ILE A 33 0.80 -19.54 -17.78
CA ILE A 33 0.93 -18.43 -16.80
C ILE A 33 2.38 -17.96 -16.90
N ASN A 34 2.56 -16.70 -17.20
CA ASN A 34 3.88 -16.06 -17.30
C ASN A 34 3.86 -14.68 -16.62
N VAL A 35 4.97 -13.98 -16.63
CA VAL A 35 5.11 -12.65 -16.01
C VAL A 35 4.07 -11.64 -16.53
N ASN A 36 3.67 -11.74 -17.81
CA ASN A 36 2.65 -10.86 -18.41
C ASN A 36 1.22 -11.15 -17.89
N SER A 37 1.00 -12.32 -17.26
CA SER A 37 -0.25 -12.62 -16.57
C SER A 37 -0.44 -11.73 -15.33
N ILE A 38 0.62 -11.07 -14.83
CA ILE A 38 0.59 -10.16 -13.69
C ILE A 38 0.31 -8.75 -14.20
N VAL A 39 -0.85 -8.23 -13.83
CA VAL A 39 -1.32 -6.87 -14.18
C VAL A 39 -1.24 -5.98 -12.94
N ASN A 40 -0.70 -4.77 -13.12
CA ASN A 40 -0.56 -3.77 -12.06
C ASN A 40 -0.55 -2.36 -12.65
N ASP A 41 -0.83 -1.35 -11.84
CA ASP A 41 -0.77 0.06 -12.25
C ASP A 41 0.68 0.57 -12.30
N SER A 42 1.43 0.35 -11.22
CA SER A 42 2.87 0.65 -11.14
C SER A 42 3.46 -0.10 -9.94
N LEU A 43 4.61 -0.76 -10.13
CA LEU A 43 5.35 -1.43 -9.05
C LEU A 43 6.67 -0.69 -8.82
N THR A 44 6.95 -0.37 -7.57
CA THR A 44 8.16 0.35 -7.15
C THR A 44 8.97 -0.42 -6.10
N LEU A 45 8.31 -1.22 -5.27
CA LEU A 45 8.94 -1.97 -4.18
C LEU A 45 9.23 -3.43 -4.53
N ILE A 46 8.52 -3.98 -5.53
CA ILE A 46 8.67 -5.35 -6.00
C ILE A 46 8.55 -5.40 -7.53
N THR A 47 9.15 -6.38 -8.19
CA THR A 47 8.99 -6.60 -9.63
C THR A 47 7.99 -7.72 -9.92
N LYS A 48 7.39 -7.70 -11.12
CA LYS A 48 6.54 -8.81 -11.60
C LYS A 48 7.28 -10.14 -11.60
N ASP A 49 8.56 -10.15 -12.00
CA ASP A 49 9.39 -11.35 -11.97
C ASP A 49 9.57 -11.90 -10.56
N SER A 50 9.75 -11.03 -9.56
CA SER A 50 9.83 -11.44 -8.16
C SER A 50 8.54 -12.08 -7.67
N VAL A 51 7.39 -11.51 -8.03
CA VAL A 51 6.07 -12.07 -7.70
C VAL A 51 5.86 -13.41 -8.39
N PHE A 52 6.19 -13.49 -9.66
CA PHE A 52 6.06 -14.73 -10.45
C PHE A 52 6.94 -15.86 -9.87
N ASN A 53 8.21 -15.57 -9.59
CA ASN A 53 9.14 -16.52 -9.00
C ASN A 53 8.71 -16.95 -7.59
N PHE A 54 8.14 -16.04 -6.80
CA PHE A 54 7.57 -16.35 -5.50
C PHE A 54 6.44 -17.37 -5.61
N LEU A 55 5.48 -17.14 -6.52
CA LEU A 55 4.36 -18.07 -6.74
C LEU A 55 4.84 -19.44 -7.25
N LYS A 56 5.85 -19.49 -8.13
CA LYS A 56 6.47 -20.74 -8.59
C LYS A 56 7.12 -21.49 -7.43
N LYS A 57 7.89 -20.81 -6.57
CA LYS A 57 8.53 -21.40 -5.40
C LYS A 57 7.51 -21.99 -4.41
N LYS A 58 6.34 -21.36 -4.30
CA LYS A 58 5.23 -21.85 -3.48
C LYS A 58 4.39 -22.95 -4.14
N ASN A 59 4.76 -23.37 -5.36
CA ASN A 59 3.98 -24.30 -6.16
C ASN A 59 2.51 -23.86 -6.37
N ALA A 60 2.27 -22.55 -6.39
CA ALA A 60 0.95 -21.98 -6.67
C ALA A 60 0.70 -21.88 -8.18
N ILE A 61 1.77 -21.72 -8.98
CA ILE A 61 1.75 -21.70 -10.45
C ILE A 61 2.87 -22.56 -11.04
N LYS A 62 2.68 -22.99 -12.30
CA LYS A 62 3.68 -23.57 -13.19
C LYS A 62 3.60 -22.86 -14.53
N ASP A 63 4.63 -22.98 -15.37
CA ASP A 63 4.65 -22.35 -16.69
C ASP A 63 3.53 -22.87 -17.63
N SER A 64 3.13 -24.11 -17.46
CA SER A 64 1.96 -24.71 -18.13
C SER A 64 1.19 -25.56 -17.14
N MET A 65 -0.12 -25.37 -17.09
CA MET A 65 -1.06 -26.11 -16.26
C MET A 65 -2.33 -26.39 -17.04
N LEU A 66 -3.10 -27.41 -16.68
CA LEU A 66 -4.49 -27.53 -17.15
C LEU A 66 -5.36 -26.50 -16.41
N THR A 67 -6.42 -26.02 -17.06
CA THR A 67 -7.38 -25.12 -16.42
C THR A 67 -7.91 -25.68 -15.08
N LEU A 68 -8.13 -26.99 -15.05
CA LEU A 68 -8.60 -27.70 -13.86
C LEU A 68 -7.59 -27.64 -12.68
N ASP A 69 -6.30 -27.60 -12.98
CA ASP A 69 -5.24 -27.63 -11.97
C ASP A 69 -4.90 -26.24 -11.40
N VAL A 70 -5.49 -25.17 -11.97
CA VAL A 70 -5.26 -23.80 -11.50
C VAL A 70 -6.13 -23.52 -10.28
N ASP A 71 -5.50 -23.39 -9.14
CA ASP A 71 -6.14 -22.98 -7.89
C ASP A 71 -5.95 -21.46 -7.67
N LEU A 72 -6.98 -20.69 -8.07
CA LEU A 72 -6.97 -19.22 -7.93
C LEU A 72 -6.89 -18.80 -6.45
N ASN A 73 -7.59 -19.52 -5.56
CA ASN A 73 -7.57 -19.21 -4.13
C ASN A 73 -6.16 -19.41 -3.53
N LYS A 74 -5.46 -20.46 -3.96
CA LYS A 74 -4.08 -20.70 -3.56
C LYS A 74 -3.16 -19.57 -4.02
N ILE A 75 -3.31 -19.11 -5.27
CA ILE A 75 -2.55 -17.97 -5.80
C ILE A 75 -2.78 -16.72 -4.93
N GLU A 76 -4.02 -16.37 -4.67
CA GLU A 76 -4.37 -15.20 -3.85
C GLU A 76 -3.86 -15.32 -2.40
N ASN A 77 -3.99 -16.49 -1.79
CA ASN A 77 -3.52 -16.71 -0.42
C ASN A 77 -2.00 -16.63 -0.30
N GLU A 78 -1.24 -17.12 -1.29
CA GLU A 78 0.21 -16.96 -1.30
C GLU A 78 0.61 -15.51 -1.53
N LEU A 79 -0.10 -14.76 -2.37
CA LEU A 79 0.18 -13.34 -2.60
C LEU A 79 -0.03 -12.48 -1.35
N LYS A 80 -0.95 -12.82 -0.46
CA LYS A 80 -1.16 -12.14 0.84
C LYS A 80 0.07 -12.20 1.76
N ASN A 81 0.98 -13.14 1.53
CA ASN A 81 2.23 -13.26 2.29
C ASN A 81 3.34 -12.33 1.77
N ILE A 82 3.07 -11.54 0.74
CA ILE A 82 4.01 -10.52 0.23
C ILE A 82 3.67 -9.18 0.87
N ASP A 83 4.47 -8.72 1.82
CA ASP A 83 4.26 -7.48 2.60
C ASP A 83 4.05 -6.24 1.73
N TYR A 84 4.63 -6.23 0.52
CA TYR A 84 4.52 -5.09 -0.40
C TYR A 84 3.15 -4.95 -1.06
N LEU A 85 2.33 -6.01 -1.05
CA LEU A 85 1.05 -6.01 -1.75
C LEU A 85 -0.09 -5.57 -0.83
N LYS A 86 -0.86 -4.59 -1.30
CA LYS A 86 -2.09 -4.13 -0.66
C LYS A 86 -3.29 -4.99 -1.08
N MET A 87 -3.35 -5.32 -2.37
CA MET A 87 -4.44 -6.08 -2.95
C MET A 87 -3.88 -7.08 -3.98
N SER A 88 -4.47 -8.25 -4.01
CA SER A 88 -4.19 -9.27 -5.01
C SER A 88 -5.45 -10.04 -5.34
N ASN A 89 -5.77 -10.14 -6.63
CA ASN A 89 -6.89 -10.92 -7.16
C ASN A 89 -6.39 -11.80 -8.30
N ALA A 90 -6.89 -13.02 -8.39
CA ALA A 90 -6.62 -13.92 -9.48
C ALA A 90 -7.95 -14.35 -10.13
N PHE A 91 -8.05 -14.28 -11.45
CA PHE A 91 -9.27 -14.64 -12.16
C PHE A 91 -8.97 -15.12 -13.59
N TYR A 92 -9.94 -15.78 -14.19
CA TYR A 92 -9.87 -16.17 -15.60
C TYR A 92 -10.24 -14.98 -16.48
N GLY A 93 -9.31 -14.58 -17.37
CA GLY A 93 -9.52 -13.52 -18.34
C GLY A 93 -10.11 -14.04 -19.65
N ILE A 94 -10.66 -13.13 -20.47
CA ILE A 94 -11.25 -13.47 -21.77
C ILE A 94 -10.16 -13.92 -22.77
N ASN A 95 -9.08 -13.17 -22.85
CA ASN A 95 -7.96 -13.41 -23.78
C ASN A 95 -6.74 -14.04 -23.12
N SER A 96 -6.64 -13.95 -21.82
CA SER A 96 -5.60 -14.60 -21.00
C SER A 96 -6.27 -15.60 -20.09
N PRO A 97 -5.78 -16.85 -20.06
CA PRO A 97 -6.43 -17.87 -19.26
C PRO A 97 -6.44 -17.54 -17.77
N VAL A 98 -5.38 -16.93 -17.25
CA VAL A 98 -5.32 -16.45 -15.87
C VAL A 98 -4.73 -15.05 -15.85
N VAL A 99 -5.38 -14.16 -15.12
CA VAL A 99 -4.93 -12.80 -14.82
C VAL A 99 -4.71 -12.68 -13.32
N ILE A 100 -3.56 -12.18 -12.92
CA ILE A 100 -3.19 -11.92 -11.53
C ILE A 100 -3.06 -10.40 -11.39
N GLN A 101 -4.08 -9.77 -10.82
CA GLN A 101 -4.08 -8.34 -10.58
C GLN A 101 -3.52 -8.06 -9.20
N ILE A 102 -2.52 -7.18 -9.13
CA ILE A 102 -1.89 -6.78 -7.88
C ILE A 102 -1.81 -5.26 -7.77
N SER A 103 -1.91 -4.74 -6.55
CA SER A 103 -1.57 -3.36 -6.22
C SER A 103 -0.59 -3.30 -5.07
N GLU A 104 0.33 -2.35 -5.13
CA GLU A 104 1.38 -2.16 -4.15
C GLU A 104 0.92 -1.26 -2.99
N ARG A 105 1.47 -1.47 -1.79
CA ARG A 105 1.31 -0.56 -0.66
C ARG A 105 2.14 0.69 -0.88
N SER A 106 1.63 1.82 -0.39
CA SER A 106 2.33 3.11 -0.48
C SER A 106 2.92 3.47 0.89
N PRO A 107 4.23 3.39 1.08
CA PRO A 107 4.87 3.84 2.31
C PRO A 107 4.66 5.33 2.53
N VAL A 108 4.38 5.73 3.78
CA VAL A 108 4.19 7.13 4.17
C VAL A 108 5.16 7.59 5.25
N ILE A 109 5.78 6.65 5.98
CA ILE A 109 6.75 6.96 7.03
C ILE A 109 7.76 5.83 7.18
N GLU A 110 9.02 6.16 7.41
CA GLU A 110 10.10 5.21 7.65
C GLU A 110 10.42 5.12 9.14
N ILE A 111 10.35 3.93 9.73
CA ILE A 111 10.70 3.67 11.12
C ILE A 111 12.17 3.30 11.19
N LYS A 112 12.99 4.26 11.60
CA LYS A 112 14.45 4.13 11.51
C LYS A 112 15.02 3.08 12.47
N ASN A 113 14.49 3.00 13.68
CA ASN A 113 15.02 2.08 14.70
C ASN A 113 14.76 0.60 14.38
N GLU A 114 13.66 0.33 13.64
CA GLU A 114 13.17 -1.03 13.36
C GLU A 114 13.33 -1.44 11.90
N ASN A 115 13.84 -0.53 11.06
CA ASN A 115 14.20 -0.80 9.67
C ASN A 115 13.03 -1.26 8.78
N PHE A 116 11.84 -0.68 8.95
CA PHE A 116 10.68 -0.91 8.10
C PHE A 116 9.94 0.40 7.78
N TYR A 117 8.91 0.32 6.95
CA TYR A 117 7.97 1.42 6.65
C TYR A 117 6.58 1.12 7.23
N LEU A 118 5.78 2.16 7.43
CA LEU A 118 4.33 2.03 7.55
C LEU A 118 3.66 2.58 6.28
N ASP A 119 2.60 1.91 5.83
CA ASP A 119 1.72 2.46 4.82
C ASP A 119 0.68 3.41 5.45
N ASN A 120 -0.19 3.98 4.61
CA ASN A 120 -1.23 4.91 5.05
C ASN A 120 -2.30 4.28 5.98
N GLU A 121 -2.35 2.96 6.08
CA GLU A 121 -3.25 2.20 6.96
C GLU A 121 -2.57 1.80 8.28
N GLY A 122 -1.27 2.10 8.42
CA GLY A 122 -0.45 1.71 9.57
C GLY A 122 0.03 0.26 9.51
N ILE A 123 0.03 -0.34 8.32
CA ILE A 123 0.54 -1.68 8.09
C ILE A 123 2.05 -1.63 7.88
N ILE A 124 2.76 -2.55 8.50
CA ILE A 124 4.21 -2.68 8.38
C ILE A 124 4.58 -3.20 6.99
N ILE A 125 5.54 -2.54 6.37
CA ILE A 125 6.13 -2.92 5.08
C ILE A 125 7.63 -3.10 5.29
N SER A 126 8.16 -4.27 4.97
CA SER A 126 9.59 -4.55 4.97
C SER A 126 10.33 -3.62 3.99
N LYS A 127 11.61 -3.33 4.23
CA LYS A 127 12.39 -2.54 3.26
C LYS A 127 12.63 -3.32 1.99
N SER A 128 12.33 -2.68 0.86
CA SER A 128 12.61 -3.22 -0.46
C SER A 128 14.11 -3.16 -0.77
N LYS A 129 14.60 -4.20 -1.46
CA LYS A 129 15.95 -4.21 -2.02
C LYS A 129 16.05 -3.45 -3.35
N ILE A 130 14.91 -3.12 -3.95
CA ILE A 130 14.83 -2.52 -5.28
C ILE A 130 14.79 -1.00 -5.18
N ASN A 131 14.00 -0.49 -4.23
CA ASN A 131 13.77 0.94 -4.10
C ASN A 131 13.61 1.34 -2.63
N SER A 132 14.08 2.54 -2.31
CA SER A 132 13.91 3.17 -0.99
C SER A 132 13.05 4.43 -1.15
N PRO A 133 11.74 4.36 -0.88
CA PRO A 133 10.85 5.49 -0.98
C PRO A 133 11.31 6.66 -0.11
N LYS A 134 11.27 7.87 -0.67
CA LYS A 134 11.59 9.10 0.08
C LYS A 134 10.37 9.54 0.89
N VAL A 135 10.26 9.04 2.10
CA VAL A 135 9.22 9.39 3.07
C VAL A 135 9.83 10.00 4.32
N ILE A 136 9.00 10.62 5.17
CA ILE A 136 9.47 11.20 6.43
C ILE A 136 10.02 10.10 7.34
N ALA A 137 11.17 10.36 7.99
CA ALA A 137 11.77 9.45 8.96
C ALA A 137 11.15 9.63 10.35
N PHE A 138 10.91 8.52 11.05
CA PHE A 138 10.47 8.50 12.44
C PHE A 138 11.50 7.78 13.31
N PHE A 139 11.86 8.41 14.43
CA PHE A 139 12.74 7.86 15.45
C PHE A 139 11.95 7.69 16.75
N GLY A 140 11.69 6.48 17.16
CA GLY A 140 10.93 6.15 18.35
C GLY A 140 10.47 4.70 18.34
N ASN A 141 9.91 4.25 19.46
CA ASN A 141 9.34 2.92 19.55
C ASN A 141 7.88 2.96 19.09
N LEU A 142 7.51 1.97 18.29
CA LEU A 142 6.13 1.76 17.87
C LEU A 142 5.51 0.66 18.74
N ASP A 143 4.29 0.91 19.18
CA ASP A 143 3.38 -0.13 19.61
C ASP A 143 2.23 -0.26 18.59
N SER A 144 1.55 -1.39 18.62
CA SER A 144 0.48 -1.70 17.65
C SER A 144 -0.71 -0.73 17.71
N LEU A 145 -0.90 -0.02 18.83
CA LEU A 145 -2.00 0.93 18.99
C LEU A 145 -1.72 2.27 18.32
N ASN A 146 -0.44 2.63 18.20
CA ASN A 146 0.00 3.91 17.67
C ASN A 146 0.30 3.91 16.17
N ASN A 147 0.48 2.73 15.53
CA ASN A 147 0.87 2.62 14.13
C ASN A 147 -0.05 3.42 13.18
N LYS A 148 -1.38 3.31 13.35
CA LYS A 148 -2.34 4.05 12.52
C LYS A 148 -2.23 5.57 12.71
N LYS A 149 -2.01 6.04 13.93
CA LYS A 149 -1.87 7.47 14.23
C LYS A 149 -0.56 8.02 13.66
N ILE A 150 0.53 7.27 13.79
CA ILE A 150 1.84 7.63 13.23
C ILE A 150 1.78 7.62 11.71
N ALA A 151 1.15 6.63 11.11
CA ALA A 151 0.92 6.57 9.67
C ALA A 151 0.06 7.75 9.18
N ARG A 152 -0.98 8.15 9.92
CA ARG A 152 -1.78 9.34 9.61
C ARG A 152 -0.95 10.62 9.64
N LEU A 153 -0.07 10.80 10.64
CA LEU A 153 0.87 11.92 10.68
C LEU A 153 1.79 11.90 9.47
N GLY A 154 2.42 10.76 9.15
CA GLY A 154 3.27 10.57 7.99
C GLY A 154 2.53 10.89 6.68
N ASN A 155 1.31 10.37 6.52
CA ASN A 155 0.47 10.64 5.34
C ASN A 155 0.13 12.13 5.20
N THR A 156 -0.25 12.81 6.29
CA THR A 156 -0.55 14.25 6.27
C THR A 156 0.68 15.08 5.90
N ILE A 157 1.86 14.71 6.39
CA ILE A 157 3.12 15.37 6.03
C ILE A 157 3.46 15.11 4.55
N MET A 158 3.34 13.87 4.08
CA MET A 158 3.76 13.49 2.73
C MET A 158 2.79 13.97 1.63
N SER A 159 1.54 14.24 1.96
CA SER A 159 0.52 14.74 1.03
C SER A 159 0.54 16.26 0.83
N ASP A 160 1.26 17.01 1.66
CA ASP A 160 1.41 18.48 1.55
C ASP A 160 2.86 18.83 1.19
N ASP A 161 3.06 19.48 0.05
CA ASP A 161 4.39 19.84 -0.45
C ASP A 161 5.18 20.76 0.50
N PHE A 162 4.51 21.63 1.27
CA PHE A 162 5.18 22.44 2.26
C PHE A 162 5.79 21.56 3.36
N PHE A 163 5.02 20.70 4.00
CA PHE A 163 5.52 19.85 5.09
C PHE A 163 6.57 18.86 4.61
N LYS A 164 6.35 18.21 3.47
CA LYS A 164 7.29 17.29 2.84
C LYS A 164 8.67 17.91 2.59
N ASN A 165 8.69 19.18 2.18
CA ASN A 165 9.93 19.91 1.91
C ASN A 165 10.51 20.56 3.17
N HIS A 166 9.68 20.90 4.14
CA HIS A 166 10.06 21.64 5.33
C HIS A 166 10.56 20.76 6.48
N PHE A 167 9.94 19.60 6.70
CA PHE A 167 10.28 18.70 7.80
C PHE A 167 11.41 17.73 7.43
N ASN A 168 12.30 17.49 8.39
CA ASN A 168 13.43 16.56 8.25
C ASN A 168 13.07 15.18 8.78
N TYR A 169 12.68 15.13 10.05
CA TYR A 169 12.26 13.90 10.71
C TYR A 169 11.28 14.17 11.85
N VAL A 170 10.62 13.13 12.26
CA VAL A 170 9.75 13.06 13.43
C VAL A 170 10.43 12.18 14.47
N PHE A 171 10.30 12.50 15.75
CA PHE A 171 10.76 11.63 16.82
C PHE A 171 9.77 11.62 17.98
N SER A 172 9.81 10.57 18.81
CA SER A 172 9.00 10.47 20.00
C SER A 172 9.86 10.36 21.24
N ASP A 173 9.41 11.01 22.31
CA ASP A 173 9.83 10.76 23.68
C ASP A 173 8.58 10.30 24.45
N SER A 174 8.59 9.03 24.84
CA SER A 174 7.43 8.37 25.43
C SER A 174 6.20 8.46 24.49
N LEU A 175 5.15 9.17 24.87
CA LEU A 175 3.94 9.36 24.07
C LEU A 175 3.90 10.69 23.32
N GLU A 176 4.85 11.57 23.56
CA GLU A 176 4.91 12.87 22.92
C GLU A 176 5.71 12.85 21.61
N ILE A 177 5.19 13.53 20.62
CA ILE A 177 5.77 13.63 19.29
C ILE A 177 6.42 14.98 19.11
N TYR A 178 7.57 14.96 18.48
CA TYR A 178 8.37 16.12 18.12
C TYR A 178 8.70 16.08 16.64
N ILE A 179 8.77 17.25 16.02
CA ILE A 179 9.12 17.36 14.59
C ILE A 179 10.32 18.30 14.45
N LYS A 180 11.32 17.88 13.69
CA LYS A 180 12.50 18.69 13.36
C LYS A 180 12.41 19.23 11.95
N PRO A 181 12.42 20.57 11.76
CA PRO A 181 12.54 21.18 10.43
C PRO A 181 13.95 20.99 9.84
N LYS A 182 14.06 21.10 8.50
CA LYS A 182 15.34 20.94 7.78
C LYS A 182 16.28 22.15 7.94
N LEU A 183 15.72 23.34 7.92
CA LEU A 183 16.50 24.59 7.79
C LEU A 183 16.60 25.38 9.10
N TYR A 184 16.00 24.90 10.17
CA TYR A 184 15.93 25.63 11.44
C TYR A 184 16.36 24.76 12.61
N ASP A 185 16.92 25.41 13.65
CA ASP A 185 17.41 24.72 14.83
C ASP A 185 16.31 24.40 15.85
N TYR A 186 15.16 25.11 15.80
CA TYR A 186 14.07 24.86 16.73
C TYR A 186 13.46 23.45 16.59
N VAL A 187 12.80 23.04 17.63
CA VAL A 187 12.01 21.79 17.67
C VAL A 187 10.53 22.15 17.77
N ILE A 188 9.71 21.45 17.02
CA ILE A 188 8.26 21.55 17.11
C ILE A 188 7.78 20.51 18.11
N GLU A 189 7.24 20.95 19.26
CA GLU A 189 6.59 20.12 20.24
C GLU A 189 5.15 19.85 19.79
N PHE A 190 4.96 18.77 19.04
CA PHE A 190 3.66 18.40 18.49
C PHE A 190 2.72 17.84 19.57
N GLY A 191 3.29 17.14 20.58
CA GLY A 191 2.55 16.50 21.65
C GLY A 191 1.88 15.20 21.24
N LEU A 192 0.67 14.94 21.72
CA LEU A 192 -0.06 13.71 21.40
C LEU A 192 -0.52 13.68 19.95
N LEU A 193 -0.70 12.47 19.41
CA LEU A 193 -1.22 12.22 18.05
C LEU A 193 -2.74 12.35 18.00
N ASP A 194 -3.21 13.55 18.28
CA ASP A 194 -4.59 14.00 18.17
C ASP A 194 -4.66 15.26 17.32
N ASN A 195 -5.80 15.55 16.70
CA ASN A 195 -6.02 16.76 15.89
C ASN A 195 -4.88 17.09 14.90
N ILE A 196 -4.29 16.06 14.28
CA ILE A 196 -3.06 16.12 13.49
C ILE A 196 -3.15 17.22 12.43
N GLU A 197 -4.20 17.21 11.63
CA GLU A 197 -4.40 18.15 10.52
C GLU A 197 -4.53 19.60 11.01
N SER A 198 -5.26 19.81 12.11
CA SER A 198 -5.44 21.12 12.70
C SER A 198 -4.12 21.69 13.24
N LYS A 199 -3.36 20.89 13.97
CA LYS A 199 -2.05 21.28 14.50
C LYS A 199 -1.07 21.65 13.39
N LEU A 200 -1.00 20.84 12.34
CA LEU A 200 -0.15 21.11 11.18
C LEU A 200 -0.60 22.36 10.41
N THR A 201 -1.91 22.55 10.23
CA THR A 201 -2.46 23.76 9.59
C THR A 201 -2.10 25.01 10.40
N ASN A 202 -2.27 24.98 11.72
CA ASN A 202 -1.89 26.09 12.60
C ASN A 202 -0.39 26.42 12.51
N TYR A 203 0.45 25.40 12.46
CA TYR A 203 1.88 25.58 12.23
C TYR A 203 2.16 26.23 10.89
N LYS A 204 1.54 25.78 9.79
CA LYS A 204 1.71 26.35 8.45
C LYS A 204 1.32 27.83 8.38
N LEU A 205 0.20 28.18 8.99
CA LEU A 205 -0.26 29.58 9.09
C LEU A 205 0.70 30.43 9.93
N PHE A 206 1.12 29.92 11.08
CA PHE A 206 2.13 30.57 11.92
C PHE A 206 3.44 30.80 11.17
N TYR A 207 3.93 29.77 10.46
CA TYR A 207 5.15 29.85 9.67
C TYR A 207 5.04 30.93 8.58
N ALA A 208 3.94 30.94 7.82
CA ALA A 208 3.70 31.95 6.80
C ALA A 208 3.74 33.39 7.37
N ALA A 209 3.13 33.61 8.55
CA ALA A 209 3.10 34.91 9.19
C ALA A 209 4.43 35.37 9.79
N LYS A 210 5.33 34.44 10.16
CA LYS A 210 6.59 34.76 10.87
C LYS A 210 7.86 34.60 10.03
N SER A 211 7.79 33.89 8.91
CA SER A 211 8.95 33.68 8.03
C SER A 211 9.44 34.98 7.38
N GLU A 212 8.55 35.88 6.99
CA GLU A 212 8.87 37.16 6.38
C GLU A 212 9.66 38.09 7.34
N SER A 213 9.33 38.06 8.63
CA SER A 213 10.00 38.93 9.64
C SER A 213 11.30 38.33 10.19
N ASN A 214 11.77 37.17 9.70
CA ASN A 214 12.90 36.42 10.26
C ASN A 214 12.79 36.08 11.75
N SER A 215 11.70 36.44 12.44
CA SER A 215 11.51 36.21 13.87
C SER A 215 11.44 34.73 14.24
N ILE A 216 11.17 33.87 13.25
CA ILE A 216 11.16 32.42 13.44
C ILE A 216 12.55 31.84 13.74
N LYS A 217 13.63 32.55 13.36
CA LYS A 217 15.03 32.14 13.63
C LYS A 217 15.40 32.27 15.10
N GLU A 218 14.69 33.13 15.85
CA GLU A 218 14.88 33.29 17.29
C GLU A 218 14.19 32.23 18.11
N ALA A 219 13.34 31.42 17.48
CA ALA A 219 12.64 30.35 18.20
C ALA A 219 13.62 29.25 18.63
N GLU A 220 13.47 28.79 19.87
CA GLU A 220 14.06 27.57 20.39
C GLU A 220 13.08 26.41 20.26
N LYS A 221 11.79 26.65 20.60
CA LYS A 221 10.73 25.67 20.51
C LYS A 221 9.44 26.30 20.00
N ILE A 222 8.67 25.53 19.24
CA ILE A 222 7.32 25.87 18.79
C ILE A 222 6.37 24.81 19.30
N ASN A 223 5.47 25.20 20.21
CA ASN A 223 4.57 24.26 20.86
C ASN A 223 3.19 24.26 20.16
N LEU A 224 2.77 23.09 19.71
CA LEU A 224 1.50 22.79 19.02
C LEU A 224 0.56 21.91 19.87
N LYS A 225 0.85 21.69 21.15
CA LYS A 225 0.04 20.83 22.01
C LYS A 225 -1.40 21.36 22.18
N PHE A 226 -1.60 22.67 21.98
CA PHE A 226 -2.89 23.34 22.10
C PHE A 226 -3.53 23.55 20.73
N THR A 227 -4.78 23.15 20.57
CA THR A 227 -5.46 23.11 19.27
C THR A 227 -5.65 24.49 18.61
N ASN A 228 -5.78 25.56 19.42
CA ASN A 228 -6.16 26.90 18.92
C ASN A 228 -5.05 27.94 19.02
N GLN A 229 -3.85 27.55 19.39
CA GLN A 229 -2.74 28.50 19.54
C GLN A 229 -1.37 27.85 19.26
N VAL A 230 -0.45 28.64 18.75
CA VAL A 230 0.95 28.30 18.61
C VAL A 230 1.75 29.12 19.61
N ILE A 231 2.46 28.44 20.52
CA ILE A 231 3.28 29.09 21.53
C ILE A 231 4.74 28.99 21.12
N VAL A 232 5.44 30.11 21.15
CA VAL A 232 6.87 30.18 20.80
C VAL A 232 7.70 30.46 22.02
N GLN A 233 8.64 29.59 22.31
CA GLN A 233 9.72 29.85 23.23
C GLN A 233 10.92 30.38 22.45
N LYS A 234 11.42 31.56 22.81
CA LYS A 234 12.62 32.18 22.24
C LYS A 234 13.88 31.68 22.95
N LYS A 235 14.99 31.74 22.24
CA LYS A 235 16.34 31.47 22.76
C LYS A 235 16.70 32.43 23.89
#